data_91dd335f3a06c7d72b80d73ff488b891
#
_entry.id   91dd335f3a06c7d72b80d73ff488b891
#
_cell.length_a   1.000
_cell.length_b   1.000
_cell.length_c   1.000
_cell.angle_alpha   90.00
_cell.angle_beta   90.00
_cell.angle_gamma   90.00
#
_symmetry.space_group_name_H-M   'P 1'
#
loop_
_entity.id
_entity.type
_entity.pdbx_description
1 polymer ?
#
loop_
_entity_poly.entity_id
_entity_poly.type
_entity_poly.pdbx_seq_one_letter_code
_entity_poly.pdbx_strand_id
1 'polypeptide(L)'
;MCSSDLLVSAELNAATDNPLVFGNDVVSGGNFHGQPIALALDVIAIALTTLAGLAERRLERVVNPDLSSGLPAFLAHDPGLESGFMTAQIAAAALVADSRVLATPASVQSVPTEGNQEDVVPMGMSAAWKAGRILANAERIVAIELLAGAQGLEYLKPLTPARAVARHYAMVRQYSAALTGDRPMTADIENVASAIREGKFAS
;
A
#
# COMPACT_ATOMS: atom_id res chain seq x y z
N MET A 1 -1.42 9.72 16.04
CA MET A 1 -0.56 10.50 15.12
C MET A 1 0.80 9.85 15.09
N CYS A 2 1.31 9.46 13.93
CA CYS A 2 2.62 8.81 13.80
C CYS A 2 3.72 9.88 13.86
N SER A 3 4.92 9.55 14.40
CA SER A 3 6.05 10.49 14.42
C SER A 3 6.46 10.96 13.01
N SER A 4 6.34 10.10 12.01
CA SER A 4 6.62 10.46 10.61
C SER A 4 5.64 11.50 10.05
N ASP A 5 4.34 11.41 10.41
CA ASP A 5 3.32 12.39 10.04
C ASP A 5 3.64 13.78 10.62
N LEU A 6 4.06 13.85 11.90
CA LEU A 6 4.47 15.09 12.54
C LEU A 6 5.71 15.71 11.87
N LEU A 7 6.70 14.88 11.52
CA LEU A 7 7.92 15.37 10.85
C LEU A 7 7.59 15.94 9.47
N VAL A 8 6.82 15.23 8.66
CA VAL A 8 6.41 15.70 7.31
C VAL A 8 5.60 17.00 7.43
N SER A 9 4.64 17.07 8.37
CA SER A 9 3.79 18.24 8.56
C SER A 9 4.60 19.46 9.04
N ALA A 10 5.61 19.26 9.87
CA ALA A 10 6.51 20.34 10.32
C ALA A 10 7.34 20.88 9.14
N GLU A 11 7.96 20.00 8.35
CA GLU A 11 8.80 20.39 7.22
C GLU A 11 8.02 21.05 6.08
N LEU A 12 6.76 20.67 5.85
CA LEU A 12 5.90 21.30 4.83
C LEU A 12 5.71 22.82 5.05
N ASN A 13 5.85 23.28 6.29
CA ASN A 13 5.68 24.69 6.67
C ASN A 13 6.98 25.36 7.12
N ALA A 14 8.12 24.67 7.03
CA ALA A 14 9.41 25.18 7.43
C ALA A 14 10.09 25.99 6.31
N ALA A 15 10.90 26.96 6.69
CA ALA A 15 11.84 27.59 5.78
C ALA A 15 13.11 26.73 5.71
N THR A 16 13.27 26.02 4.57
CA THR A 16 14.28 24.97 4.40
C THR A 16 15.37 25.38 3.42
N ASP A 17 16.03 26.51 3.67
CA ASP A 17 17.11 27.03 2.82
C ASP A 17 18.27 27.57 3.66
N ASN A 18 19.40 27.86 3.01
CA ASN A 18 20.57 28.47 3.60
C ASN A 18 21.37 29.24 2.52
N PRO A 19 21.62 30.57 2.70
CA PRO A 19 21.09 31.41 3.78
C PRO A 19 19.63 31.82 3.57
N LEU A 20 18.90 32.04 4.65
CA LEU A 20 17.58 32.68 4.61
C LEU A 20 17.72 34.19 4.62
N VAL A 21 16.98 34.90 3.75
CA VAL A 21 17.02 36.35 3.60
C VAL A 21 15.68 36.95 4.03
N PHE A 22 15.69 37.78 5.06
CA PHE A 22 14.52 38.49 5.60
C PHE A 22 14.75 40.01 5.51
N GLY A 23 14.33 40.63 4.41
CA GLY A 23 14.60 42.04 4.16
C GLY A 23 16.11 42.27 4.03
N ASN A 24 16.72 42.98 5.02
CA ASN A 24 18.16 43.25 5.04
C ASN A 24 18.95 42.25 5.91
N ASP A 25 18.28 41.34 6.58
CA ASP A 25 18.90 40.35 7.46
C ASP A 25 19.17 39.04 6.69
N VAL A 26 20.36 38.50 6.89
CA VAL A 26 20.79 37.21 6.34
C VAL A 26 21.06 36.25 7.48
N VAL A 27 20.30 35.18 7.55
CA VAL A 27 20.36 34.16 8.60
C VAL A 27 20.89 32.86 8.04
N SER A 28 21.98 32.33 8.58
CA SER A 28 22.47 31.00 8.28
C SER A 28 21.82 29.99 9.21
N GLY A 29 21.34 28.88 8.62
CA GLY A 29 20.67 27.79 9.35
C GLY A 29 21.05 26.42 8.82
N GLY A 30 20.71 25.36 9.55
CA GLY A 30 21.03 23.98 9.22
C GLY A 30 19.83 23.17 8.68
N ASN A 31 18.61 23.74 8.63
CA ASN A 31 17.39 23.02 8.24
C ASN A 31 17.16 23.04 6.73
N PHE A 32 18.20 22.83 5.95
CA PHE A 32 18.12 22.74 4.48
C PHE A 32 18.30 21.30 3.95
N HIS A 33 18.81 20.40 4.79
CA HIS A 33 19.34 19.11 4.35
C HIS A 33 18.24 18.10 3.95
N GLY A 34 17.08 18.10 4.62
CA GLY A 34 15.96 17.19 4.32
C GLY A 34 16.14 15.74 4.81
N GLN A 35 17.21 15.43 5.57
CA GLN A 35 17.42 14.08 6.12
C GLN A 35 16.25 13.58 6.99
N PRO A 36 15.60 14.39 7.85
CA PRO A 36 14.45 13.95 8.61
C PRO A 36 13.29 13.43 7.73
N ILE A 37 13.05 14.07 6.59
CA ILE A 37 12.03 13.66 5.62
C ILE A 37 12.40 12.34 4.95
N ALA A 38 13.65 12.19 4.51
CA ALA A 38 14.11 10.93 3.89
C ALA A 38 13.94 9.75 4.86
N LEU A 39 14.34 9.91 6.12
CA LEU A 39 14.17 8.89 7.17
C LEU A 39 12.69 8.59 7.43
N ALA A 40 11.83 9.61 7.55
CA ALA A 40 10.40 9.43 7.78
C ALA A 40 9.73 8.64 6.65
N LEU A 41 10.07 8.94 5.39
CA LEU A 41 9.55 8.26 4.21
C LEU A 41 10.05 6.81 4.10
N ASP A 42 11.30 6.52 4.45
CA ASP A 42 11.81 5.16 4.52
C ASP A 42 11.10 4.33 5.60
N VAL A 43 10.82 4.91 6.77
CA VAL A 43 10.04 4.25 7.83
C VAL A 43 8.61 3.95 7.36
N ILE A 44 7.96 4.88 6.68
CA ILE A 44 6.63 4.69 6.07
C ILE A 44 6.68 3.56 5.04
N ALA A 45 7.69 3.53 4.17
CA ALA A 45 7.88 2.50 3.15
C ALA A 45 7.98 1.09 3.77
N ILE A 46 8.77 0.95 4.84
CA ILE A 46 8.92 -0.31 5.59
C ILE A 46 7.60 -0.74 6.23
N ALA A 47 6.90 0.19 6.88
CA ALA A 47 5.62 -0.08 7.53
C ALA A 47 4.55 -0.53 6.52
N LEU A 48 4.40 0.18 5.41
CA LEU A 48 3.48 -0.17 4.33
C LEU A 48 3.79 -1.54 3.72
N THR A 49 5.07 -1.85 3.52
CA THR A 49 5.49 -3.18 3.02
C THR A 49 5.10 -4.30 3.98
N THR A 50 5.23 -4.06 5.30
CA THR A 50 4.80 -5.02 6.32
C THR A 50 3.29 -5.24 6.30
N LEU A 51 2.50 -4.16 6.24
CA LEU A 51 1.03 -4.24 6.14
C LEU A 51 0.58 -4.96 4.87
N ALA A 52 1.19 -4.63 3.72
CA ALA A 52 0.92 -5.29 2.45
C ALA A 52 1.24 -6.80 2.50
N GLY A 53 2.35 -7.18 3.13
CA GLY A 53 2.71 -8.58 3.34
C GLY A 53 1.70 -9.32 4.21
N LEU A 54 1.18 -8.69 5.27
CA LEU A 54 0.13 -9.27 6.10
C LEU A 54 -1.20 -9.45 5.33
N ALA A 55 -1.57 -8.47 4.51
CA ALA A 55 -2.77 -8.54 3.67
C ALA A 55 -2.67 -9.70 2.66
N GLU A 56 -1.52 -9.85 2.00
CA GLU A 56 -1.27 -10.95 1.07
C GLU A 56 -1.32 -12.31 1.78
N ARG A 57 -0.78 -12.45 2.99
CA ARG A 57 -0.87 -13.69 3.76
C ARG A 57 -2.30 -14.04 4.19
N ARG A 58 -3.16 -13.05 4.47
CA ARG A 58 -4.59 -13.29 4.73
C ARG A 58 -5.33 -13.69 3.45
N LEU A 59 -5.00 -13.05 2.32
CA LEU A 59 -5.52 -13.44 1.00
C LEU A 59 -5.18 -14.90 0.68
N GLU A 60 -3.90 -15.29 0.81
CA GLU A 60 -3.45 -16.67 0.57
C GLU A 60 -4.25 -17.65 1.43
N ARG A 61 -4.46 -17.34 2.71
CA ARG A 61 -5.23 -18.18 3.61
C ARG A 61 -6.68 -18.41 3.16
N VAL A 62 -7.29 -17.41 2.52
CA VAL A 62 -8.69 -17.52 2.04
C VAL A 62 -8.80 -18.32 0.75
N VAL A 63 -7.79 -18.23 -0.13
CA VAL A 63 -7.83 -18.90 -1.45
C VAL A 63 -7.22 -20.31 -1.43
N ASN A 64 -6.48 -20.65 -0.38
CA ASN A 64 -5.84 -21.95 -0.22
C ASN A 64 -6.83 -22.95 0.42
N PRO A 65 -7.21 -24.03 -0.25
CA PRO A 65 -8.19 -24.99 0.26
C PRO A 65 -7.77 -25.64 1.58
N ASP A 66 -6.47 -25.82 1.83
CA ASP A 66 -5.97 -26.42 3.07
C ASP A 66 -6.07 -25.47 4.28
N LEU A 67 -6.24 -24.17 4.05
CA LEU A 67 -6.24 -23.13 5.09
C LEU A 67 -7.56 -22.38 5.21
N SER A 68 -8.44 -22.47 4.20
CA SER A 68 -9.65 -21.65 4.08
C SER A 68 -10.85 -22.15 4.91
N SER A 69 -10.69 -23.25 5.64
CA SER A 69 -11.75 -23.86 6.45
C SER A 69 -13.00 -24.26 5.63
N GLY A 70 -12.77 -24.79 4.42
CA GLY A 70 -13.83 -25.39 3.58
C GLY A 70 -14.35 -24.48 2.46
N LEU A 71 -13.73 -23.32 2.22
CA LEU A 71 -14.01 -22.58 0.98
C LEU A 71 -13.41 -23.32 -0.23
N PRO A 72 -14.02 -23.21 -1.43
CA PRO A 72 -13.48 -23.85 -2.62
C PRO A 72 -12.09 -23.28 -2.98
N ALA A 73 -11.24 -24.12 -3.59
CA ALA A 73 -9.90 -23.73 -4.02
C ALA A 73 -9.96 -22.47 -4.89
N PHE A 74 -9.15 -21.48 -4.56
CA PHE A 74 -9.07 -20.17 -5.22
C PHE A 74 -10.40 -19.42 -5.32
N LEU A 75 -11.39 -19.78 -4.49
CA LEU A 75 -12.75 -19.23 -4.55
C LEU A 75 -13.37 -19.38 -5.96
N ALA A 76 -12.99 -20.42 -6.69
CA ALA A 76 -13.55 -20.76 -7.99
C ALA A 76 -14.90 -21.47 -7.83
N HIS A 77 -15.82 -21.29 -8.80
CA HIS A 77 -17.10 -22.01 -8.79
C HIS A 77 -16.91 -23.49 -9.13
N ASP A 78 -16.04 -23.77 -10.10
CA ASP A 78 -15.63 -25.12 -10.48
C ASP A 78 -14.11 -25.25 -10.43
N PRO A 79 -13.54 -25.57 -9.23
CA PRO A 79 -12.10 -25.68 -9.06
C PRO A 79 -11.52 -26.78 -9.96
N GLY A 80 -10.45 -26.45 -10.68
CA GLY A 80 -9.80 -27.32 -11.65
C GLY A 80 -10.20 -27.04 -13.11
N LEU A 81 -11.38 -26.47 -13.35
CA LEU A 81 -11.78 -25.92 -14.64
C LEU A 81 -11.58 -24.40 -14.67
N GLU A 82 -11.89 -23.73 -13.56
CA GLU A 82 -11.76 -22.29 -13.38
C GLU A 82 -10.56 -21.93 -12.48
N SER A 83 -9.97 -20.77 -12.75
CA SER A 83 -8.83 -20.23 -11.98
C SER A 83 -9.26 -19.41 -10.76
N GLY A 84 -10.44 -18.80 -10.80
CA GLY A 84 -10.95 -17.96 -9.73
C GLY A 84 -9.98 -16.85 -9.35
N PHE A 85 -9.60 -16.78 -8.06
CA PHE A 85 -8.65 -15.78 -7.53
C PHE A 85 -7.16 -16.18 -7.64
N MET A 86 -6.82 -17.29 -8.29
CA MET A 86 -5.44 -17.76 -8.42
C MET A 86 -4.52 -16.67 -8.98
N THR A 87 -4.86 -16.10 -10.14
CA THR A 87 -4.04 -15.06 -10.79
C THR A 87 -3.99 -13.76 -10.00
N ALA A 88 -5.07 -13.40 -9.31
CA ALA A 88 -5.10 -12.23 -8.43
C ALA A 88 -4.18 -12.42 -7.20
N GLN A 89 -4.12 -13.62 -6.62
CA GLN A 89 -3.19 -13.94 -5.53
C GLN A 89 -1.74 -13.87 -6.00
N ILE A 90 -1.42 -14.42 -7.19
CA ILE A 90 -0.08 -14.31 -7.79
C ILE A 90 0.30 -12.84 -8.00
N ALA A 91 -0.62 -12.01 -8.48
CA ALA A 91 -0.39 -10.57 -8.64
C ALA A 91 -0.11 -9.89 -7.30
N ALA A 92 -0.87 -10.21 -6.25
CA ALA A 92 -0.63 -9.67 -4.90
C ALA A 92 0.76 -10.08 -4.38
N ALA A 93 1.16 -11.34 -4.55
CA ALA A 93 2.48 -11.83 -4.17
C ALA A 93 3.61 -11.10 -4.92
N ALA A 94 3.45 -10.85 -6.23
CA ALA A 94 4.40 -10.09 -7.04
C ALA A 94 4.52 -8.63 -6.56
N LEU A 95 3.41 -7.97 -6.20
CA LEU A 95 3.40 -6.62 -5.64
C LEU A 95 4.08 -6.56 -4.27
N VAL A 96 3.94 -7.59 -3.43
CA VAL A 96 4.68 -7.69 -2.17
C VAL A 96 6.18 -7.84 -2.43
N ALA A 97 6.58 -8.67 -3.40
CA ALA A 97 7.98 -8.85 -3.76
C ALA A 97 8.61 -7.53 -4.24
N ASP A 98 7.94 -6.79 -5.13
CA ASP A 98 8.35 -5.45 -5.57
C ASP A 98 8.47 -4.48 -4.38
N SER A 99 7.49 -4.46 -3.50
CA SER A 99 7.50 -3.59 -2.30
C SER A 99 8.67 -3.91 -1.36
N ARG A 100 9.04 -5.18 -1.20
CA ARG A 100 10.21 -5.58 -0.38
C ARG A 100 11.52 -5.06 -0.95
N VAL A 101 11.70 -5.08 -2.27
CA VAL A 101 12.88 -4.49 -2.93
C VAL A 101 12.89 -2.97 -2.73
N LEU A 102 11.75 -2.31 -2.93
CA LEU A 102 11.61 -0.85 -2.77
C LEU A 102 11.77 -0.40 -1.32
N ALA A 103 11.50 -1.24 -0.32
CA ALA A 103 11.61 -0.89 1.10
C ALA A 103 13.06 -0.75 1.59
N THR A 104 14.06 -1.07 0.76
CA THR A 104 15.47 -0.78 1.10
C THR A 104 15.63 0.73 1.31
N PRO A 105 16.15 1.21 2.47
CA PRO A 105 16.25 2.63 2.77
C PRO A 105 17.04 3.42 1.71
N ALA A 106 16.49 4.54 1.25
CA ALA A 106 17.19 5.46 0.35
C ALA A 106 18.08 6.44 1.13
N SER A 107 17.68 6.78 2.36
CA SER A 107 18.39 7.73 3.22
C SER A 107 19.81 7.32 3.60
N VAL A 108 20.20 6.06 3.35
CA VAL A 108 21.56 5.56 3.57
C VAL A 108 22.42 5.56 2.30
N GLN A 109 21.89 6.01 1.16
CA GLN A 109 22.51 5.94 -0.16
C GLN A 109 23.22 7.26 -0.55
N SER A 110 23.73 8.01 0.43
CA SER A 110 24.41 9.26 0.18
C SER A 110 25.63 9.10 -0.76
N VAL A 111 25.77 10.03 -1.69
CA VAL A 111 26.95 10.20 -2.54
C VAL A 111 27.32 11.67 -2.63
N PRO A 112 28.62 12.05 -2.61
CA PRO A 112 29.02 13.44 -2.79
C PRO A 112 28.60 13.98 -4.15
N THR A 113 28.13 15.23 -4.17
CA THR A 113 27.74 15.95 -5.39
C THR A 113 28.41 17.33 -5.44
N GLU A 114 28.24 18.07 -6.53
CA GLU A 114 28.77 19.45 -6.73
C GLU A 114 30.26 19.60 -6.43
N GLY A 115 31.06 18.62 -6.89
CA GLY A 115 32.50 18.64 -6.65
C GLY A 115 32.88 18.49 -5.16
N ASN A 116 32.11 17.76 -4.40
CA ASN A 116 32.20 17.55 -2.94
C ASN A 116 31.75 18.74 -2.07
N GLN A 117 31.08 19.72 -2.65
CA GLN A 117 30.44 20.78 -1.84
C GLN A 117 29.28 20.19 -1.03
N GLU A 118 28.46 19.35 -1.68
CA GLU A 118 27.44 18.52 -1.03
C GLU A 118 28.06 17.15 -0.69
N ASP A 119 28.62 17.01 0.50
CA ASP A 119 29.33 15.80 0.92
C ASP A 119 28.41 14.68 1.43
N VAL A 120 27.24 15.06 1.98
CA VAL A 120 26.19 14.13 2.40
C VAL A 120 24.85 14.62 1.86
N VAL A 121 24.19 13.81 1.01
CA VAL A 121 22.86 14.11 0.46
C VAL A 121 21.81 13.13 1.01
N PRO A 122 20.58 13.59 1.31
CA PRO A 122 19.57 12.80 2.05
C PRO A 122 18.83 11.78 1.19
N MET A 123 18.90 11.87 -0.13
CA MET A 123 18.11 11.06 -1.09
C MET A 123 16.58 11.11 -0.85
N GLY A 124 16.06 12.23 -0.35
CA GLY A 124 14.66 12.42 0.03
C GLY A 124 13.69 12.17 -1.13
N MET A 125 14.01 12.60 -2.34
CA MET A 125 13.18 12.36 -3.52
C MET A 125 13.09 10.86 -3.85
N SER A 126 14.18 10.13 -3.76
CA SER A 126 14.20 8.66 -3.95
C SER A 126 13.36 7.97 -2.90
N ALA A 127 13.45 8.39 -1.62
CA ALA A 127 12.61 7.88 -0.55
C ALA A 127 11.11 8.13 -0.83
N ALA A 128 10.75 9.33 -1.30
CA ALA A 128 9.38 9.72 -1.62
C ALA A 128 8.79 8.87 -2.76
N TRP A 129 9.51 8.72 -3.86
CA TRP A 129 9.05 7.91 -4.99
C TRP A 129 8.86 6.44 -4.64
N LYS A 130 9.77 5.86 -3.87
CA LYS A 130 9.65 4.48 -3.39
C LYS A 130 8.44 4.31 -2.49
N ALA A 131 8.26 5.19 -1.50
CA ALA A 131 7.11 5.17 -0.60
C ALA A 131 5.78 5.29 -1.36
N GLY A 132 5.69 6.16 -2.36
CA GLY A 132 4.53 6.31 -3.23
C GLY A 132 4.21 5.04 -4.04
N ARG A 133 5.23 4.37 -4.60
CA ARG A 133 5.04 3.09 -5.30
C ARG A 133 4.57 1.99 -4.35
N ILE A 134 5.17 1.89 -3.17
CA ILE A 134 4.78 0.90 -2.15
C ILE A 134 3.34 1.14 -1.69
N LEU A 135 2.93 2.40 -1.51
CA LEU A 135 1.55 2.75 -1.17
C LEU A 135 0.58 2.26 -2.25
N ALA A 136 0.87 2.53 -3.52
CA ALA A 136 0.04 2.07 -4.64
C ALA A 136 -0.03 0.53 -4.73
N ASN A 137 1.06 -0.17 -4.42
CA ASN A 137 1.08 -1.63 -4.34
C ASN A 137 0.21 -2.13 -3.18
N ALA A 138 0.34 -1.51 -1.99
CA ALA A 138 -0.44 -1.87 -0.81
C ALA A 138 -1.95 -1.68 -1.02
N GLU A 139 -2.36 -0.57 -1.66
CA GLU A 139 -3.77 -0.32 -2.03
C GLU A 139 -4.34 -1.45 -2.90
N ARG A 140 -3.59 -1.91 -3.92
CA ARG A 140 -4.00 -3.02 -4.78
C ARG A 140 -4.06 -4.36 -4.06
N ILE A 141 -3.09 -4.64 -3.20
CA ILE A 141 -3.06 -5.88 -2.41
C ILE A 141 -4.27 -5.93 -1.47
N VAL A 142 -4.57 -4.84 -0.76
CA VAL A 142 -5.75 -4.75 0.10
C VAL A 142 -7.05 -4.82 -0.72
N ALA A 143 -7.08 -4.24 -1.92
CA ALA A 143 -8.22 -4.36 -2.81
C ALA A 143 -8.49 -5.82 -3.20
N ILE A 144 -7.44 -6.58 -3.55
CA ILE A 144 -7.55 -8.02 -3.86
C ILE A 144 -8.04 -8.80 -2.62
N GLU A 145 -7.51 -8.49 -1.43
CA GLU A 145 -7.97 -9.11 -0.17
C GLU A 145 -9.46 -8.85 0.08
N LEU A 146 -9.93 -7.61 -0.10
CA LEU A 146 -11.34 -7.25 0.07
C LEU A 146 -12.24 -7.95 -0.95
N LEU A 147 -11.81 -8.04 -2.21
CA LEU A 147 -12.52 -8.76 -3.27
C LEU A 147 -12.62 -10.25 -2.96
N ALA A 148 -11.53 -10.88 -2.53
CA ALA A 148 -11.50 -12.29 -2.13
C ALA A 148 -12.37 -12.53 -0.90
N GLY A 149 -12.30 -11.67 0.11
CA GLY A 149 -13.17 -11.75 1.30
C GLY A 149 -14.66 -11.65 0.93
N ALA A 150 -15.03 -10.73 0.05
CA ALA A 150 -16.39 -10.60 -0.44
C ALA A 150 -16.83 -11.84 -1.26
N GLN A 151 -15.92 -12.41 -2.05
CA GLN A 151 -16.20 -13.66 -2.79
C GLN A 151 -16.34 -14.86 -1.84
N GLY A 152 -15.51 -14.96 -0.82
CA GLY A 152 -15.64 -16.02 0.19
C GLY A 152 -17.00 -16.02 0.89
N LEU A 153 -17.57 -14.83 1.15
CA LEU A 153 -18.90 -14.70 1.74
C LEU A 153 -20.02 -15.24 0.84
N GLU A 154 -19.85 -15.29 -0.49
CA GLU A 154 -20.83 -15.89 -1.38
C GLU A 154 -21.03 -17.40 -1.11
N TYR A 155 -19.94 -18.09 -0.80
CA TYR A 155 -19.94 -19.53 -0.51
C TYR A 155 -20.45 -19.87 0.88
N LEU A 156 -20.57 -18.89 1.77
CA LEU A 156 -21.06 -19.08 3.12
C LEU A 156 -22.58 -18.86 3.25
N LYS A 157 -23.28 -18.50 2.17
CA LYS A 157 -24.73 -18.36 2.19
C LYS A 157 -25.41 -19.71 2.52
N PRO A 158 -26.47 -19.76 3.34
CA PRO A 158 -27.31 -18.63 3.81
C PRO A 158 -26.86 -17.94 5.10
N LEU A 159 -25.65 -18.18 5.58
CA LEU A 159 -25.13 -17.50 6.77
C LEU A 159 -25.05 -15.99 6.52
N THR A 160 -25.36 -15.21 7.56
CA THR A 160 -25.29 -13.74 7.50
C THR A 160 -24.06 -13.24 8.27
N PRO A 161 -23.23 -12.40 7.66
CA PRO A 161 -22.08 -11.83 8.36
C PRO A 161 -22.50 -10.79 9.41
N ALA A 162 -21.62 -10.51 10.38
CA ALA A 162 -21.82 -9.43 11.34
C ALA A 162 -22.04 -8.08 10.64
N ARG A 163 -22.77 -7.15 11.27
CA ARG A 163 -23.22 -5.87 10.68
C ARG A 163 -22.10 -5.08 10.00
N ALA A 164 -20.92 -4.97 10.66
CA ALA A 164 -19.79 -4.24 10.07
C ALA A 164 -19.26 -4.92 8.82
N VAL A 165 -19.14 -6.26 8.83
CA VAL A 165 -18.69 -7.06 7.68
C VAL A 165 -19.69 -6.96 6.53
N ALA A 166 -21.02 -7.05 6.83
CA ALA A 166 -22.07 -6.89 5.84
C ALA A 166 -22.01 -5.54 5.11
N ARG A 167 -21.70 -4.47 5.86
CA ARG A 167 -21.52 -3.13 5.27
C ARG A 167 -20.34 -3.10 4.30
N HIS A 168 -19.16 -3.59 4.69
CA HIS A 168 -17.99 -3.62 3.81
C HIS A 168 -18.20 -4.54 2.60
N TYR A 169 -18.84 -5.70 2.80
CA TYR A 169 -19.27 -6.55 1.70
C TYR A 169 -20.13 -5.79 0.67
N ALA A 170 -21.18 -5.10 1.16
CA ALA A 170 -22.06 -4.33 0.28
C ALA A 170 -21.30 -3.20 -0.46
N MET A 171 -20.31 -2.57 0.18
CA MET A 171 -19.46 -1.57 -0.46
C MET A 171 -18.61 -2.18 -1.56
N VAL A 172 -17.94 -3.31 -1.31
CA VAL A 172 -17.14 -4.01 -2.34
C VAL A 172 -18.02 -4.37 -3.55
N ARG A 173 -19.27 -4.82 -3.30
CA ARG A 173 -20.22 -5.20 -4.36
C ARG A 173 -20.73 -4.02 -5.21
N GLN A 174 -20.50 -2.76 -4.79
CA GLN A 174 -20.74 -1.59 -5.65
C GLN A 174 -19.68 -1.44 -6.75
N TYR A 175 -18.47 -1.98 -6.52
CA TYR A 175 -17.33 -1.87 -7.44
C TYR A 175 -17.06 -3.16 -8.23
N SER A 176 -17.52 -4.30 -7.72
CA SER A 176 -17.27 -5.61 -8.32
C SER A 176 -18.42 -6.58 -8.06
N ALA A 177 -19.00 -7.11 -9.12
CA ALA A 177 -19.97 -8.19 -9.03
C ALA A 177 -19.31 -9.49 -8.49
N ALA A 178 -20.12 -10.39 -7.91
CA ALA A 178 -19.65 -11.72 -7.55
C ALA A 178 -19.09 -12.45 -8.78
N LEU A 179 -18.03 -13.22 -8.55
CA LEU A 179 -17.43 -14.05 -9.59
C LEU A 179 -18.26 -15.34 -9.72
N THR A 180 -18.89 -15.52 -10.86
CA THR A 180 -19.68 -16.73 -11.20
C THR A 180 -19.01 -17.57 -12.28
N GLY A 181 -17.84 -17.18 -12.72
CA GLY A 181 -16.96 -17.78 -13.72
C GLY A 181 -15.76 -16.89 -13.94
N ASP A 182 -14.71 -17.39 -14.58
CA ASP A 182 -13.49 -16.64 -14.84
C ASP A 182 -13.73 -15.41 -15.70
N ARG A 183 -13.17 -14.27 -15.27
CA ARG A 183 -13.14 -13.01 -16.02
C ARG A 183 -11.93 -12.17 -15.63
N PRO A 184 -11.51 -11.22 -16.48
CA PRO A 184 -10.45 -10.27 -16.10
C PRO A 184 -10.84 -9.44 -14.86
N MET A 185 -9.97 -9.41 -13.85
CA MET A 185 -10.24 -8.73 -12.57
C MET A 185 -9.54 -7.38 -12.45
N THR A 186 -8.78 -6.94 -13.46
CA THR A 186 -8.01 -5.70 -13.38
C THR A 186 -8.88 -4.49 -13.06
N ALA A 187 -10.02 -4.35 -13.73
CA ALA A 187 -10.93 -3.22 -13.47
C ALA A 187 -11.51 -3.27 -12.05
N ASP A 188 -11.87 -4.45 -11.56
CA ASP A 188 -12.37 -4.62 -10.19
C ASP A 188 -11.33 -4.21 -9.15
N ILE A 189 -10.09 -4.66 -9.33
CA ILE A 189 -8.97 -4.34 -8.43
C ILE A 189 -8.70 -2.83 -8.42
N GLU A 190 -8.60 -2.19 -9.58
CA GLU A 190 -8.32 -0.75 -9.66
C GLU A 190 -9.48 0.10 -9.11
N ASN A 191 -10.74 -0.30 -9.34
CA ASN A 191 -11.91 0.41 -8.80
C ASN A 191 -11.94 0.35 -7.25
N VAL A 192 -11.68 -0.83 -6.67
CA VAL A 192 -11.62 -0.97 -5.20
C VAL A 192 -10.39 -0.25 -4.63
N ALA A 193 -9.23 -0.32 -5.28
CA ALA A 193 -8.04 0.42 -4.87
C ALA A 193 -8.26 1.94 -4.90
N SER A 194 -8.95 2.46 -5.93
CA SER A 194 -9.34 3.87 -5.98
C SER A 194 -10.28 4.25 -4.82
N ALA A 195 -11.26 3.41 -4.53
CA ALA A 195 -12.18 3.65 -3.41
C ALA A 195 -11.46 3.61 -2.04
N ILE A 196 -10.42 2.77 -1.88
CA ILE A 196 -9.54 2.77 -0.70
C ILE A 196 -8.81 4.12 -0.59
N ARG A 197 -8.19 4.59 -1.68
CA ARG A 197 -7.47 5.86 -1.74
C ARG A 197 -8.37 7.06 -1.42
N GLU A 198 -9.63 7.00 -1.83
CA GLU A 198 -10.64 8.01 -1.53
C GLU A 198 -11.21 7.91 -0.10
N GLY A 199 -10.72 6.98 0.73
CA GLY A 199 -11.17 6.81 2.11
C GLY A 199 -12.56 6.20 2.28
N LYS A 200 -13.16 5.62 1.23
CA LYS A 200 -14.52 5.07 1.28
C LYS A 200 -14.67 3.92 2.28
N PHE A 201 -13.60 3.19 2.56
CA PHE A 201 -13.57 2.06 3.51
C PHE A 201 -13.16 2.46 4.93
N ALA A 202 -12.88 3.74 5.21
CA ALA A 202 -12.36 4.21 6.50
C ALA A 202 -13.41 4.45 7.59
N SER A 203 -14.68 4.10 7.37
CA SER A 203 -15.81 4.41 8.30
C SER A 203 -16.40 3.20 9.00
#